data_2396104d69053e465d8f5a7449827437
#
_entry.id   2396104d69053e465d8f5a7449827437
#
_cell.length_a   1.000
_cell.length_b   1.000
_cell.length_c   1.000
_cell.angle_alpha   90.00
_cell.angle_beta   90.00
_cell.angle_gamma   90.00
#
_symmetry.space_group_name_H-M   'P 1'
#
loop_
_entity.id
_entity.type
_entity.pdbx_description
1 polymer ?
#
loop_
_entity_poly.entity_id
_entity_poly.type
_entity_poly.pdbx_seq_one_letter_code
_entity_poly.pdbx_strand_id
1 'polypeptide(L)'
;MAGGGTAPSMKMSDVFLLVGMSILVGGVIMHAWTASTALDEASPTLESGASMLKEDTLTFELSPGKNASITITILSEDGATVAEESWSPGEGENFDYTFTATEGGFYTYSVTYESGEGEAFVDVNRNTMIDFIAYPIGAACLAFGVYKRTMESDEVLDAELEG
;
A
#
# COMPACT_ATOMS: atom_id res chain seq x y z
N MET A 1 -2.78 -5.96 -48.91
CA MET A 1 -2.17 -4.72 -48.44
C MET A 1 -2.84 -4.32 -47.17
N ALA A 2 -2.19 -4.52 -46.02
CA ALA A 2 -2.73 -4.06 -44.72
C ALA A 2 -2.47 -2.55 -44.65
N GLY A 3 -3.55 -1.76 -44.66
CA GLY A 3 -3.48 -0.33 -44.50
C GLY A 3 -3.02 0.01 -43.09
N GLY A 4 -1.77 0.43 -42.97
CA GLY A 4 -1.25 1.02 -41.74
C GLY A 4 -1.86 2.40 -41.53
N GLY A 5 -3.04 2.48 -40.93
CA GLY A 5 -3.58 3.73 -40.46
C GLY A 5 -2.66 4.29 -39.39
N THR A 6 -2.23 5.55 -39.52
CA THR A 6 -1.54 6.26 -38.43
C THR A 6 -2.49 6.33 -37.24
N ALA A 7 -2.04 5.87 -36.07
CA ALA A 7 -2.81 6.03 -34.85
C ALA A 7 -3.11 7.51 -34.62
N PRO A 8 -4.35 7.88 -34.22
CA PRO A 8 -4.67 9.28 -33.93
C PRO A 8 -3.73 9.81 -32.86
N SER A 9 -3.26 11.05 -33.02
CA SER A 9 -2.43 11.71 -32.02
C SER A 9 -3.21 11.86 -30.72
N MET A 10 -2.64 11.41 -29.61
CA MET A 10 -3.26 11.54 -28.30
C MET A 10 -3.30 13.03 -27.90
N LYS A 11 -4.45 13.51 -27.49
CA LYS A 11 -4.60 14.89 -27.02
C LYS A 11 -3.95 15.03 -25.64
N MET A 12 -3.46 16.24 -25.34
CA MET A 12 -2.86 16.52 -24.03
C MET A 12 -3.85 16.29 -22.87
N SER A 13 -5.12 16.64 -23.07
CA SER A 13 -6.19 16.35 -22.11
C SER A 13 -6.28 14.86 -21.77
N ASP A 14 -6.20 13.97 -22.77
CA ASP A 14 -6.29 12.52 -22.56
C ASP A 14 -5.08 11.99 -21.78
N VAL A 15 -3.88 12.56 -22.02
CA VAL A 15 -2.67 12.19 -21.26
C VAL A 15 -2.83 12.52 -19.77
N PHE A 16 -3.29 13.74 -19.46
CA PHE A 16 -3.48 14.15 -18.06
C PHE A 16 -4.59 13.36 -17.38
N LEU A 17 -5.68 13.06 -18.08
CA LEU A 17 -6.75 12.18 -17.55
C LEU A 17 -6.24 10.78 -17.28
N LEU A 18 -5.48 10.19 -18.21
CA LEU A 18 -4.91 8.85 -18.03
C LEU A 18 -3.93 8.80 -16.86
N VAL A 19 -3.00 9.76 -16.78
CA VAL A 19 -2.01 9.82 -15.70
C VAL A 19 -2.69 10.03 -14.35
N GLY A 20 -3.61 10.99 -14.25
CA GLY A 20 -4.33 11.28 -13.01
C GLY A 20 -5.14 10.06 -12.53
N MET A 21 -5.86 9.40 -13.45
CA MET A 21 -6.61 8.18 -13.14
C MET A 21 -5.68 7.05 -12.69
N SER A 22 -4.55 6.85 -13.38
CA SER A 22 -3.59 5.79 -13.04
C SER A 22 -2.99 5.99 -11.64
N ILE A 23 -2.66 7.22 -11.28
CA ILE A 23 -2.14 7.55 -9.95
C ILE A 23 -3.20 7.25 -8.88
N LEU A 24 -4.45 7.70 -9.08
CA LEU A 24 -5.51 7.51 -8.09
C LEU A 24 -5.89 6.04 -7.93
N VAL A 25 -6.08 5.33 -9.04
CA VAL A 25 -6.42 3.89 -9.01
C VAL A 25 -5.26 3.09 -8.42
N GLY A 26 -4.02 3.38 -8.82
CA GLY A 26 -2.84 2.73 -8.26
C GLY A 26 -2.71 2.96 -6.75
N GLY A 27 -2.94 4.19 -6.28
CA GLY A 27 -2.96 4.52 -4.86
C GLY A 27 -4.02 3.73 -4.08
N VAL A 28 -5.25 3.69 -4.60
CA VAL A 28 -6.34 2.90 -3.96
C VAL A 28 -5.99 1.41 -3.91
N ILE A 29 -5.46 0.84 -5.00
CA ILE A 29 -5.08 -0.57 -5.04
C ILE A 29 -3.99 -0.85 -4.00
N MET A 30 -2.96 -0.01 -3.90
CA MET A 30 -1.89 -0.19 -2.93
C MET A 30 -2.39 -0.16 -1.47
N HIS A 31 -3.35 0.72 -1.16
CA HIS A 31 -3.94 0.80 0.19
C HIS A 31 -4.96 -0.33 0.48
N ALA A 32 -5.63 -0.87 -0.55
CA ALA A 32 -6.63 -1.92 -0.39
C ALA A 32 -6.03 -3.34 -0.41
N TRP A 33 -4.76 -3.49 -0.74
CA TRP A 33 -4.13 -4.80 -0.94
C TRP A 33 -3.52 -5.42 0.32
N THR A 34 -3.75 -4.88 1.49
CA THR A 34 -3.29 -5.49 2.73
C THR A 34 -4.23 -6.67 3.06
N ALA A 35 -3.71 -7.89 2.99
CA ALA A 35 -4.45 -9.10 3.29
C ALA A 35 -3.83 -9.80 4.51
N SER A 36 -4.67 -10.41 5.36
CA SER A 36 -4.18 -11.30 6.41
C SER A 36 -3.51 -12.54 5.80
N THR A 37 -2.51 -13.05 6.49
CA THR A 37 -1.81 -14.29 6.13
C THR A 37 -2.19 -15.36 7.14
N ALA A 38 -2.72 -16.49 6.64
CA ALA A 38 -2.99 -17.63 7.48
C ALA A 38 -1.66 -18.33 7.82
N LEU A 39 -1.48 -18.66 9.09
CA LEU A 39 -0.33 -19.36 9.64
C LEU A 39 -0.82 -20.66 10.30
N ASP A 40 -0.17 -21.76 9.96
CA ASP A 40 -0.51 -23.12 10.42
C ASP A 40 0.76 -23.95 10.66
N GLU A 41 0.60 -25.21 11.02
CA GLU A 41 1.73 -26.12 11.24
C GLU A 41 2.62 -26.33 10.01
N ALA A 42 2.08 -26.15 8.79
CA ALA A 42 2.85 -26.31 7.55
C ALA A 42 3.63 -25.04 7.20
N SER A 43 3.11 -23.88 7.60
CA SER A 43 3.70 -22.55 7.39
C SER A 43 3.56 -21.71 8.66
N PRO A 44 4.33 -22.00 9.71
CA PRO A 44 4.13 -21.39 11.02
C PRO A 44 4.69 -19.97 11.12
N THR A 45 5.50 -19.52 10.15
CA THR A 45 6.21 -18.24 10.23
C THR A 45 5.90 -17.36 9.03
N LEU A 46 5.52 -16.12 9.31
CA LEU A 46 5.48 -15.01 8.36
C LEU A 46 6.76 -14.19 8.53
N GLU A 47 7.60 -14.14 7.51
CA GLU A 47 8.76 -13.25 7.46
C GLU A 47 8.57 -12.19 6.39
N SER A 48 8.83 -10.94 6.74
CA SER A 48 8.78 -9.83 5.79
C SER A 48 9.63 -8.66 6.30
N GLY A 49 9.65 -7.56 5.55
CA GLY A 49 10.41 -6.37 5.94
C GLY A 49 9.79 -5.10 5.40
N ALA A 50 10.08 -4.01 6.09
CA ALA A 50 9.61 -2.69 5.73
C ALA A 50 10.70 -1.64 5.89
N SER A 51 10.79 -0.72 4.92
CA SER A 51 11.56 0.50 5.08
C SER A 51 10.72 1.50 5.88
N MET A 52 11.21 1.93 7.02
CA MET A 52 10.50 2.83 7.94
C MET A 52 11.29 4.11 8.15
N LEU A 53 10.61 5.21 8.33
CA LEU A 53 11.17 6.45 8.83
C LEU A 53 11.08 6.47 10.35
N LYS A 54 11.82 7.37 10.99
CA LYS A 54 11.68 7.60 12.42
C LYS A 54 10.23 7.95 12.76
N GLU A 55 9.69 7.34 13.81
CA GLU A 55 8.31 7.47 14.30
C GLU A 55 7.23 6.79 13.42
N ASP A 56 7.61 6.12 12.34
CA ASP A 56 6.69 5.19 11.68
C ASP A 56 6.36 4.02 12.61
N THR A 57 5.17 3.45 12.47
CA THR A 57 4.74 2.32 13.28
C THR A 57 4.47 1.08 12.44
N LEU A 58 4.81 -0.08 13.01
CA LEU A 58 4.49 -1.39 12.48
C LEU A 58 3.45 -2.02 13.42
N THR A 59 2.26 -2.24 12.92
CA THR A 59 1.15 -2.78 13.69
C THR A 59 0.89 -4.22 13.28
N PHE A 60 0.86 -5.10 14.26
CA PHE A 60 0.55 -6.52 14.13
C PHE A 60 -0.83 -6.76 14.73
N GLU A 61 -1.77 -7.22 13.93
CA GLU A 61 -3.08 -7.67 14.37
C GLU A 61 -3.13 -9.19 14.20
N LEU A 62 -3.23 -9.92 15.29
CA LEU A 62 -3.16 -11.37 15.30
C LEU A 62 -4.49 -11.94 15.77
N SER A 63 -5.03 -12.88 15.00
CA SER A 63 -6.24 -13.61 15.31
C SER A 63 -5.93 -15.09 15.50
N PRO A 64 -5.44 -15.47 16.69
CA PRO A 64 -5.02 -16.83 16.98
C PRO A 64 -6.20 -17.77 17.19
N GLY A 65 -6.01 -19.00 16.78
CA GLY A 65 -6.87 -20.14 17.14
C GLY A 65 -6.64 -20.60 18.59
N LYS A 66 -7.18 -21.78 18.91
CA LYS A 66 -7.07 -22.36 20.25
C LYS A 66 -5.63 -22.76 20.59
N ASN A 67 -5.20 -22.45 21.81
CA ASN A 67 -3.90 -22.84 22.36
C ASN A 67 -2.69 -22.39 21.49
N ALA A 68 -2.80 -21.25 20.85
CA ALA A 68 -1.69 -20.70 20.10
C ALA A 68 -0.62 -20.13 21.06
N SER A 69 0.64 -20.24 20.66
CA SER A 69 1.77 -19.51 21.23
C SER A 69 2.45 -18.78 20.11
N ILE A 70 2.64 -17.47 20.26
CA ILE A 70 3.08 -16.60 19.18
C ILE A 70 4.30 -15.82 19.64
N THR A 71 5.30 -15.73 18.77
CA THR A 71 6.48 -14.89 18.97
C THR A 71 6.62 -13.91 17.81
N ILE A 72 6.73 -12.63 18.11
CA ILE A 72 7.05 -11.55 17.17
C ILE A 72 8.49 -11.14 17.43
N THR A 73 9.31 -11.14 16.38
CA THR A 73 10.69 -10.65 16.45
C THR A 73 10.89 -9.55 15.40
N ILE A 74 11.52 -8.45 15.78
CA ILE A 74 11.83 -7.35 14.87
C ILE A 74 13.33 -7.09 14.92
N LEU A 75 13.95 -7.08 13.75
CA LEU A 75 15.38 -6.85 13.56
C LEU A 75 15.59 -5.53 12.83
N SER A 76 16.60 -4.78 13.23
CA SER A 76 17.11 -3.63 12.48
C SER A 76 17.95 -4.07 11.28
N GLU A 77 18.33 -3.12 10.42
CA GLU A 77 19.10 -3.37 9.20
C GLU A 77 20.46 -4.06 9.44
N ASP A 78 21.06 -3.83 10.59
CA ASP A 78 22.32 -4.46 11.04
C ASP A 78 22.11 -5.87 11.64
N GLY A 79 20.86 -6.36 11.68
CA GLY A 79 20.49 -7.67 12.22
C GLY A 79 20.37 -7.71 13.75
N ALA A 80 20.41 -6.57 14.44
CA ALA A 80 20.16 -6.53 15.86
C ALA A 80 18.67 -6.64 16.18
N THR A 81 18.32 -7.45 17.19
CA THR A 81 16.94 -7.53 17.68
C THR A 81 16.58 -6.24 18.41
N VAL A 82 15.59 -5.52 17.87
CA VAL A 82 15.09 -4.25 18.43
C VAL A 82 13.78 -4.41 19.20
N ALA A 83 13.05 -5.49 18.94
CA ALA A 83 11.88 -5.90 19.73
C ALA A 83 11.68 -7.40 19.62
N GLU A 84 11.23 -7.99 20.73
CA GLU A 84 10.81 -9.39 20.79
C GLU A 84 9.68 -9.52 21.80
N GLU A 85 8.54 -10.02 21.34
CA GLU A 85 7.35 -10.20 22.15
C GLU A 85 6.81 -11.62 21.97
N SER A 86 6.48 -12.28 23.08
CA SER A 86 5.91 -13.62 23.07
C SER A 86 4.59 -13.61 23.84
N TRP A 87 3.59 -14.22 23.26
CA TRP A 87 2.24 -14.21 23.81
C TRP A 87 1.56 -15.59 23.65
N SER A 88 0.78 -15.95 24.68
CA SER A 88 0.00 -17.19 24.68
C SER A 88 -1.46 -16.82 25.01
N PRO A 89 -2.26 -16.56 23.98
CA PRO A 89 -3.63 -16.07 24.16
C PRO A 89 -4.54 -17.11 24.76
N GLY A 90 -5.58 -16.62 25.45
CA GLY A 90 -6.77 -17.39 25.75
C GLY A 90 -7.57 -17.73 24.47
N GLU A 91 -8.56 -18.61 24.58
CA GLU A 91 -9.41 -18.99 23.45
C GLU A 91 -10.17 -17.78 22.89
N GLY A 92 -9.92 -17.44 21.61
CA GLY A 92 -10.63 -16.36 20.90
C GLY A 92 -10.19 -14.94 21.25
N GLU A 93 -9.06 -14.77 21.90
CA GLU A 93 -8.49 -13.48 22.27
C GLU A 93 -7.58 -12.98 21.16
N ASN A 94 -7.97 -11.87 20.49
CA ASN A 94 -7.13 -11.21 19.51
C ASN A 94 -6.01 -10.43 20.20
N PHE A 95 -4.88 -10.29 19.50
CA PHE A 95 -3.70 -9.60 20.00
C PHE A 95 -3.25 -8.53 19.03
N ASP A 96 -3.08 -7.33 19.54
CA ASP A 96 -2.55 -6.19 18.79
C ASP A 96 -1.23 -5.75 19.42
N TYR A 97 -0.19 -5.69 18.61
CA TYR A 97 1.11 -5.17 19.01
C TYR A 97 1.56 -4.08 18.06
N THR A 98 2.08 -2.98 18.59
CA THR A 98 2.59 -1.86 17.80
C THR A 98 4.02 -1.56 18.17
N PHE A 99 4.91 -1.67 17.19
CA PHE A 99 6.29 -1.23 17.28
C PHE A 99 6.44 0.14 16.65
N THR A 100 7.19 1.05 17.30
CA THR A 100 7.52 2.37 16.77
C THR A 100 9.00 2.45 16.43
N ALA A 101 9.32 2.80 15.19
CA ALA A 101 10.71 2.95 14.75
C ALA A 101 11.37 4.15 15.42
N THR A 102 12.46 3.93 16.14
CA THR A 102 13.25 4.97 16.80
C THR A 102 14.19 5.71 15.84
N GLU A 103 14.56 5.04 14.76
CA GLU A 103 15.43 5.54 13.70
C GLU A 103 14.90 5.13 12.34
N GLY A 104 15.28 5.87 11.27
CA GLY A 104 14.97 5.47 9.91
C GLY A 104 15.87 4.33 9.44
N GLY A 105 15.32 3.34 8.73
CA GLY A 105 16.05 2.19 8.22
C GLY A 105 15.16 1.09 7.70
N PHE A 106 15.77 -0.03 7.33
CA PHE A 106 15.04 -1.23 6.95
C PHE A 106 14.90 -2.15 8.17
N TYR A 107 13.66 -2.52 8.48
CA TYR A 107 13.33 -3.43 9.55
C TYR A 107 12.81 -4.74 8.97
N THR A 108 13.37 -5.86 9.43
CA THR A 108 12.84 -7.20 9.14
C THR A 108 12.03 -7.68 10.33
N TYR A 109 10.88 -8.25 10.09
CA TYR A 109 10.06 -8.81 11.15
C TYR A 109 9.65 -10.25 10.85
N SER A 110 9.48 -11.03 11.91
CA SER A 110 8.91 -12.37 11.84
C SER A 110 7.80 -12.54 12.86
N VAL A 111 6.72 -13.17 12.44
CA VAL A 111 5.62 -13.62 13.30
C VAL A 111 5.63 -15.15 13.24
N THR A 112 5.88 -15.81 14.35
CA THR A 112 5.96 -17.27 14.42
C THR A 112 4.91 -17.81 15.37
N TYR A 113 4.10 -18.75 14.89
CA TYR A 113 3.22 -19.56 15.70
C TYR A 113 3.99 -20.80 16.16
N GLU A 114 4.46 -20.79 17.42
CA GLU A 114 5.17 -21.93 18.03
C GLU A 114 4.24 -23.13 18.23
N SER A 115 2.96 -22.85 18.40
CA SER A 115 1.89 -23.84 18.47
C SER A 115 0.56 -23.23 18.04
N GLY A 116 -0.35 -24.07 17.56
CA GLY A 116 -1.68 -23.64 17.08
C GLY A 116 -1.63 -23.07 15.67
N GLU A 117 -2.69 -22.40 15.29
CA GLU A 117 -2.90 -21.78 13.99
C GLU A 117 -3.59 -20.43 14.16
N GLY A 118 -3.58 -19.59 13.14
CA GLY A 118 -4.29 -18.33 13.15
C GLY A 118 -4.00 -17.46 11.94
N GLU A 119 -4.40 -16.21 12.02
CA GLU A 119 -4.14 -15.22 10.98
C GLU A 119 -3.28 -14.09 11.54
N ALA A 120 -2.35 -13.61 10.74
CA ALA A 120 -1.55 -12.45 11.03
C ALA A 120 -1.79 -11.39 9.96
N PHE A 121 -2.14 -10.18 10.40
CA PHE A 121 -2.20 -8.98 9.59
C PHE A 121 -1.11 -8.04 10.07
N VAL A 122 -0.31 -7.51 9.16
CA VAL A 122 0.78 -6.58 9.49
C VAL A 122 0.68 -5.36 8.62
N ASP A 123 0.62 -4.20 9.24
CA ASP A 123 0.49 -2.91 8.56
C ASP A 123 1.60 -1.94 8.98
N VAL A 124 2.07 -1.15 8.00
CA VAL A 124 3.08 -0.10 8.19
C VAL A 124 2.39 1.25 8.14
N ASN A 125 2.20 1.86 9.30
CA ASN A 125 1.62 3.19 9.40
C ASN A 125 2.72 4.25 9.37
N ARG A 126 2.69 5.11 8.35
CA ARG A 126 3.61 6.22 8.20
C ARG A 126 3.20 7.40 9.07
N ASN A 127 4.11 7.88 9.91
CA ASN A 127 3.88 9.12 10.66
C ASN A 127 3.80 10.34 9.72
N THR A 128 4.45 10.29 8.59
CA THR A 128 4.39 11.34 7.56
C THR A 128 3.33 10.97 6.51
N MET A 129 2.50 11.96 6.12
CA MET A 129 1.48 11.76 5.07
C MET A 129 2.07 11.60 3.65
N ILE A 130 3.31 11.09 3.54
CA ILE A 130 4.00 10.91 2.23
C ILE A 130 3.18 10.01 1.31
N ASP A 131 2.60 8.94 1.84
CA ASP A 131 1.82 7.98 1.06
C ASP A 131 0.55 8.61 0.45
N PHE A 132 0.07 9.71 1.04
CA PHE A 132 -1.10 10.44 0.56
C PHE A 132 -0.78 11.54 -0.47
N ILE A 133 0.50 11.89 -0.70
CA ILE A 133 0.89 12.95 -1.65
C ILE A 133 0.47 12.61 -3.09
N ALA A 134 0.43 11.34 -3.45
CA ALA A 134 -0.01 10.89 -4.76
C ALA A 134 -1.46 11.30 -5.08
N TYR A 135 -2.35 11.33 -4.08
CA TYR A 135 -3.77 11.66 -4.30
C TYR A 135 -4.01 13.09 -4.76
N PRO A 136 -3.49 14.15 -4.10
CA PRO A 136 -3.64 15.52 -4.61
C PRO A 136 -2.96 15.71 -5.96
N ILE A 137 -1.86 15.06 -6.26
CA ILE A 137 -1.21 15.10 -7.58
C ILE A 137 -2.12 14.46 -8.64
N GLY A 138 -2.65 13.27 -8.39
CA GLY A 138 -3.59 12.59 -9.27
C GLY A 138 -4.86 13.42 -9.53
N ALA A 139 -5.42 14.00 -8.46
CA ALA A 139 -6.58 14.87 -8.54
C ALA A 139 -6.30 16.16 -9.36
N ALA A 140 -5.13 16.78 -9.16
CA ALA A 140 -4.72 17.96 -9.94
C ALA A 140 -4.55 17.62 -11.44
N CYS A 141 -3.96 16.46 -11.76
CA CYS A 141 -3.85 15.98 -13.14
C CYS A 141 -5.23 15.76 -13.77
N LEU A 142 -6.17 15.14 -13.05
CA LEU A 142 -7.55 14.97 -13.54
C LEU A 142 -8.24 16.29 -13.77
N ALA A 143 -8.19 17.22 -12.81
CA ALA A 143 -8.80 18.53 -12.91
C ALA A 143 -8.25 19.30 -14.12
N PHE A 144 -6.93 19.28 -14.31
CA PHE A 144 -6.29 19.91 -15.47
C PHE A 144 -6.67 19.22 -16.78
N GLY A 145 -6.73 17.90 -16.82
CA GLY A 145 -7.15 17.14 -17.99
C GLY A 145 -8.58 17.47 -18.41
N VAL A 146 -9.52 17.55 -17.45
CA VAL A 146 -10.92 17.95 -17.71
C VAL A 146 -10.98 19.40 -18.22
N TYR A 147 -10.28 20.31 -17.54
CA TYR A 147 -10.21 21.72 -17.96
C TYR A 147 -9.69 21.86 -19.40
N LYS A 148 -8.58 21.20 -19.71
CA LYS A 148 -7.99 21.24 -21.05
C LYS A 148 -8.92 20.64 -22.11
N ARG A 149 -9.65 19.57 -21.77
CA ARG A 149 -10.62 18.94 -22.68
C ARG A 149 -11.78 19.86 -23.04
N THR A 150 -12.29 20.66 -22.11
CA THR A 150 -13.34 21.64 -22.40
C THR A 150 -12.84 22.71 -23.36
N MET A 151 -11.63 23.23 -23.15
CA MET A 151 -11.01 24.22 -24.05
C MET A 151 -10.77 23.65 -25.46
N GLU A 152 -10.30 22.43 -25.60
CA GLU A 152 -10.08 21.74 -26.87
C GLU A 152 -11.40 21.46 -27.62
N SER A 153 -12.51 21.33 -26.89
CA SER A 153 -13.86 21.19 -27.51
C SER A 153 -14.40 22.48 -28.04
N ASP A 154 -14.17 23.59 -27.34
CA ASP A 154 -14.62 24.90 -27.76
C ASP A 154 -13.88 25.37 -29.02
N GLU A 155 -12.56 25.14 -29.15
CA GLU A 155 -11.77 25.39 -30.36
C GLU A 155 -12.33 24.71 -31.62
N VAL A 156 -12.81 23.43 -31.46
CA VAL A 156 -13.38 22.70 -32.59
C VAL A 156 -14.72 23.25 -33.00
N LEU A 157 -15.55 23.66 -32.06
CA LEU A 157 -16.87 24.29 -32.35
C LEU A 157 -16.73 25.65 -33.08
N ASP A 158 -15.77 26.48 -32.67
CA ASP A 158 -15.51 27.78 -33.31
C ASP A 158 -15.00 27.60 -34.75
N ALA A 159 -14.14 26.59 -34.99
CA ALA A 159 -13.64 26.28 -36.33
C ALA A 159 -14.74 25.76 -37.29
N GLU A 160 -15.75 25.06 -36.80
CA GLU A 160 -16.90 24.60 -37.60
C GLU A 160 -17.90 25.74 -37.91
N LEU A 161 -17.96 26.79 -37.08
CA LEU A 161 -18.86 27.94 -37.30
C LEU A 161 -18.28 28.97 -38.25
N GLU A 162 -16.99 29.05 -38.46
CA GLU A 162 -16.29 29.97 -39.37
C GLU A 162 -16.09 29.39 -40.80
N GLY A 163 -16.41 28.14 -41.06
CA GLY A 163 -16.29 27.46 -42.38
C GLY A 163 -17.62 27.36 -43.12
#